data_44b29b6e5cfb95df26841b94568c3509
#
_entry.id   44b29b6e5cfb95df26841b94568c3509
#
_cell.length_a   1.000
_cell.length_b   1.000
_cell.length_c   1.000
_cell.angle_alpha   90.00
_cell.angle_beta   90.00
_cell.angle_gamma   90.00
#
_symmetry.space_group_name_H-M   'P 1'
#
loop_
_entity.id
_entity.type
_entity.pdbx_description
1 polymer ?
#
loop_
_entity_poly.entity_id
_entity_poly.type
_entity_poly.pdbx_seq_one_letter_code
_entity_poly.pdbx_strand_id
1 'polypeptide(L)'
;MRTVHFGTIFVLAAATLAGCRSLPVASEPTAAPTPVLTTASKPTDAADNSVAAEAATNAEKPVWPASFSGIVPCADCDGLKYDLNLFADGVYFLRATYMGKHAGENGFDDVGRWTKGEDGKTIRVRGGLASPLKFLLLDDGSLRLLDDSGAPPTLAANTRLQRDVDFRELEPKIPLRGMFFRRDDGSRFQDCLTGRDLPVADDADYPALARAYDTAVKEPGLRILASVDGSIAQRLKSHGNGAMQEVLVVNRFRKIWPGEGCAPHYVDAAIEGTRWRLSLIGAQTVDPDAAPQTPAITLDKAAGKLQGSTGCNSIAAAYTLEGDSLSFTPAVITRMACPAPAMVQESAIVAMLGKVASVKVIGQQLELHGSDGALLARFDAVPVD
;
A
#
# COMPACT_ATOMS: atom_id res chain seq x y z
N MET A 1 -22.34 50.95 17.22
CA MET A 1 -22.44 51.19 18.67
C MET A 1 -22.97 49.94 19.33
N ARG A 2 -22.09 49.16 19.94
CA ARG A 2 -22.25 48.41 21.17
C ARG A 2 -20.99 47.56 21.38
N THR A 3 -20.19 48.09 22.23
CA THR A 3 -18.97 47.52 22.82
C THR A 3 -19.37 46.52 23.88
N VAL A 4 -18.74 45.36 23.93
CA VAL A 4 -18.76 44.51 25.13
C VAL A 4 -17.36 43.95 25.38
N HIS A 5 -16.99 44.03 26.63
CA HIS A 5 -15.72 43.97 27.30
C HIS A 5 -15.04 42.63 27.40
N PHE A 6 -13.73 42.68 27.47
CA PHE A 6 -12.75 41.69 27.96
C PHE A 6 -13.03 41.26 29.40
N GLY A 7 -12.82 40.00 29.68
CA GLY A 7 -12.69 39.45 31.02
C GLY A 7 -11.54 38.43 31.07
N THR A 8 -10.40 38.91 31.52
CA THR A 8 -9.21 38.11 31.85
C THR A 8 -9.37 37.52 33.24
N ILE A 9 -9.25 36.23 33.41
CA ILE A 9 -9.10 35.58 34.72
C ILE A 9 -7.76 34.85 34.78
N PHE A 10 -6.87 35.40 35.60
CA PHE A 10 -5.65 34.77 36.15
C PHE A 10 -6.07 33.87 37.30
N VAL A 11 -5.57 32.64 37.38
CA VAL A 11 -5.51 31.88 38.60
C VAL A 11 -4.08 31.34 38.79
N LEU A 12 -3.51 31.78 39.87
CA LEU A 12 -2.17 31.41 40.37
C LEU A 12 -2.11 29.96 40.86
N ALA A 13 -1.00 29.34 40.57
CA ALA A 13 -0.57 28.07 41.11
C ALA A 13 -0.01 28.24 42.54
N ALA A 14 -0.30 27.29 43.41
CA ALA A 14 0.42 27.08 44.66
C ALA A 14 1.06 25.70 44.65
N ALA A 15 2.38 25.69 44.80
CA ALA A 15 3.19 24.50 45.02
C ALA A 15 3.19 24.14 46.50
N THR A 16 3.07 22.88 46.81
CA THR A 16 3.48 22.35 48.14
C THR A 16 4.38 21.15 47.95
N LEU A 17 5.57 21.31 48.46
CA LEU A 17 6.59 20.29 48.75
C LEU A 17 6.20 19.51 50.01
N ALA A 18 6.56 18.26 50.06
CA ALA A 18 7.20 17.51 51.13
C ALA A 18 6.70 16.08 51.27
N GLY A 19 7.62 15.17 51.34
CA GLY A 19 7.56 14.04 52.20
C GLY A 19 8.31 12.81 51.73
N CYS A 20 9.64 12.79 51.94
CA CYS A 20 10.41 11.55 51.97
C CYS A 20 9.90 10.61 53.06
N ARG A 21 9.69 9.34 52.74
CA ARG A 21 9.72 8.27 53.75
C ARG A 21 10.43 7.03 53.23
N SER A 22 11.39 6.66 53.98
CA SER A 22 12.36 5.59 53.90
C SER A 22 11.76 4.18 53.97
N LEU A 23 12.50 3.28 53.34
CA LEU A 23 12.38 1.82 53.33
C LEU A 23 12.37 1.16 54.72
N PRO A 24 11.97 -0.09 54.83
CA PRO A 24 12.86 -1.05 55.50
C PRO A 24 13.24 -2.26 54.60
N VAL A 25 14.49 -2.62 54.83
CA VAL A 25 15.21 -3.81 54.41
C VAL A 25 14.81 -4.98 55.33
N ALA A 26 14.98 -6.18 54.81
CA ALA A 26 15.19 -7.49 55.42
C ALA A 26 14.17 -8.51 54.90
N SER A 27 14.47 -9.73 54.50
CA SER A 27 15.50 -10.66 54.89
C SER A 27 15.54 -11.83 53.92
N GLU A 28 16.70 -12.28 53.53
CA GLU A 28 16.92 -13.70 53.17
C GLU A 28 16.78 -14.57 54.41
N PRO A 29 16.33 -15.78 54.34
CA PRO A 29 17.24 -16.91 54.37
C PRO A 29 16.73 -18.17 53.63
N THR A 30 17.49 -19.02 53.19
CA THR A 30 18.09 -20.24 53.75
C THR A 30 18.07 -21.38 52.76
N ALA A 31 19.23 -21.96 52.57
CA ALA A 31 19.58 -23.10 51.74
C ALA A 31 18.99 -24.44 52.20
N ALA A 32 18.77 -25.28 51.16
CA ALA A 32 18.97 -26.73 51.04
C ALA A 32 18.24 -27.73 51.99
N PRO A 33 17.95 -28.94 51.52
CA PRO A 33 18.99 -29.92 51.24
C PRO A 33 18.74 -30.83 50.02
N THR A 34 19.83 -31.31 49.46
CA THR A 34 19.96 -32.44 48.52
C THR A 34 19.62 -33.74 49.21
N PRO A 35 19.09 -34.73 48.45
CA PRO A 35 19.43 -36.15 48.71
C PRO A 35 19.99 -36.84 47.47
N VAL A 36 21.21 -37.32 47.61
CA VAL A 36 21.73 -38.66 47.53
C VAL A 36 21.35 -39.54 46.35
N LEU A 37 22.39 -39.81 45.58
CA LEU A 37 22.52 -40.91 44.61
C LEU A 37 22.16 -42.27 45.23
N THR A 38 21.45 -43.07 44.42
CA THR A 38 21.56 -44.53 44.51
C THR A 38 21.73 -45.13 43.13
N THR A 39 22.75 -45.92 43.00
CA THR A 39 23.29 -46.61 41.85
C THR A 39 22.54 -47.89 41.47
N ALA A 40 22.76 -48.32 40.22
CA ALA A 40 22.69 -49.65 39.61
C ALA A 40 21.32 -50.13 39.10
N SER A 41 21.16 -50.48 37.84
CA SER A 41 21.78 -51.57 37.09
C SER A 41 21.38 -51.48 35.60
N LYS A 42 22.30 -51.89 34.73
CA LYS A 42 22.06 -52.23 33.33
C LYS A 42 21.56 -53.69 33.26
N PRO A 43 20.67 -54.08 32.30
CA PRO A 43 21.19 -54.56 31.04
C PRO A 43 20.38 -54.22 29.78
N THR A 44 21.12 -54.05 28.70
CA THR A 44 20.93 -54.48 27.30
C THR A 44 19.52 -54.88 26.86
N ASP A 45 19.00 -54.13 25.84
CA ASP A 45 18.73 -54.78 24.53
C ASP A 45 18.57 -53.67 23.48
N ALA A 46 19.20 -53.92 22.34
CA ALA A 46 19.14 -53.13 21.14
C ALA A 46 17.79 -53.36 20.45
N ALA A 47 17.06 -52.28 20.17
CA ALA A 47 16.02 -52.23 19.16
C ALA A 47 16.02 -50.85 18.52
N ASP A 48 16.52 -50.85 17.36
CA ASP A 48 16.24 -50.04 16.17
C ASP A 48 15.25 -48.90 16.38
N ASN A 49 15.77 -47.69 16.44
CA ASN A 49 15.01 -46.46 16.40
C ASN A 49 15.50 -45.60 15.22
N SER A 50 15.37 -46.17 14.00
CA SER A 50 15.60 -45.47 12.73
C SER A 50 14.27 -45.07 12.07
N VAL A 51 13.38 -44.36 12.77
CA VAL A 51 12.15 -43.79 12.18
C VAL A 51 11.83 -42.44 12.80
N ALA A 52 12.78 -41.51 12.88
CA ALA A 52 12.49 -40.14 13.34
C ALA A 52 13.37 -39.10 12.68
N ALA A 53 13.87 -39.32 11.47
CA ALA A 53 14.73 -38.33 10.79
C ALA A 53 14.38 -38.12 9.29
N GLU A 54 13.16 -38.45 8.85
CA GLU A 54 12.76 -38.26 7.43
C GLU A 54 11.49 -37.41 7.24
N ALA A 55 11.20 -36.51 8.17
CA ALA A 55 10.07 -35.59 8.05
C ALA A 55 10.46 -34.11 7.85
N ALA A 56 11.63 -33.83 7.31
CA ALA A 56 12.10 -32.44 7.16
C ALA A 56 12.79 -32.14 5.81
N THR A 57 12.28 -32.65 4.69
CA THR A 57 12.77 -32.20 3.36
C THR A 57 11.73 -32.39 2.26
N ASN A 58 10.54 -31.82 2.43
CA ASN A 58 9.70 -31.46 1.32
C ASN A 58 9.03 -30.15 1.69
N ALA A 59 9.75 -29.04 1.52
CA ALA A 59 9.12 -27.73 1.45
C ALA A 59 8.30 -27.73 0.16
N GLU A 60 7.05 -28.17 0.25
CA GLU A 60 6.09 -28.10 -0.85
C GLU A 60 6.07 -26.64 -1.35
N LYS A 61 6.30 -26.48 -2.66
CA LYS A 61 6.11 -25.20 -3.31
C LYS A 61 4.76 -24.65 -2.86
N PRO A 62 4.69 -23.38 -2.42
CA PRO A 62 3.44 -22.81 -1.94
C PRO A 62 2.36 -22.97 -3.01
N VAL A 63 1.29 -23.66 -2.65
CA VAL A 63 0.11 -23.84 -3.51
C VAL A 63 -0.78 -22.62 -3.29
N TRP A 64 -1.18 -21.99 -4.38
CA TRP A 64 -2.12 -20.87 -4.37
C TRP A 64 -3.53 -21.33 -4.78
N PRO A 65 -4.61 -20.75 -4.22
CA PRO A 65 -4.64 -19.63 -3.28
C PRO A 65 -4.18 -20.01 -1.86
N ALA A 66 -3.71 -19.02 -1.10
CA ALA A 66 -3.31 -19.18 0.29
C ALA A 66 -3.73 -17.99 1.13
N SER A 67 -4.08 -18.25 2.40
CA SER A 67 -4.36 -17.26 3.42
C SER A 67 -3.22 -17.19 4.41
N PHE A 68 -2.95 -15.97 4.87
CA PHE A 68 -1.92 -15.69 5.88
C PHE A 68 -2.49 -14.73 6.92
N SER A 69 -2.14 -14.95 8.17
CA SER A 69 -2.55 -14.07 9.26
C SER A 69 -1.42 -13.83 10.26
N GLY A 70 -1.40 -12.63 10.85
CA GLY A 70 -0.40 -12.27 11.85
C GLY A 70 -0.58 -10.87 12.38
N ILE A 71 0.05 -10.60 13.53
CA ILE A 71 0.07 -9.27 14.14
C ILE A 71 1.48 -8.72 13.98
N VAL A 72 1.60 -7.56 13.32
CA VAL A 72 2.86 -6.85 13.15
C VAL A 72 2.86 -5.61 14.03
N PRO A 73 4.03 -5.08 14.40
CA PRO A 73 4.14 -3.88 15.20
C PRO A 73 3.53 -2.66 14.51
N CYS A 74 3.02 -1.77 15.31
CA CYS A 74 2.42 -0.50 14.94
C CYS A 74 3.05 0.61 15.79
N ALA A 75 3.30 1.79 15.20
CA ALA A 75 3.99 2.87 15.91
C ALA A 75 3.14 3.51 17.00
N ASP A 76 1.82 3.49 16.87
CA ASP A 76 0.88 4.22 17.71
C ASP A 76 -0.35 3.38 18.11
N CYS A 77 -0.24 2.04 18.04
CA CYS A 77 -1.28 1.09 18.43
C CYS A 77 -0.66 -0.18 19.03
N ASP A 78 -1.48 -1.06 19.61
CA ASP A 78 -1.03 -2.30 20.26
C ASP A 78 -0.54 -3.35 19.23
N GLY A 79 -0.80 -3.12 17.96
CA GLY A 79 -0.40 -3.94 16.83
C GLY A 79 -1.34 -3.76 15.64
N LEU A 80 -0.91 -4.21 14.48
CA LEU A 80 -1.69 -4.23 13.26
C LEU A 80 -1.85 -5.69 12.81
N LYS A 81 -3.07 -6.22 12.94
CA LYS A 81 -3.38 -7.55 12.45
C LYS A 81 -3.58 -7.51 10.94
N TYR A 82 -2.82 -8.31 10.22
CA TYR A 82 -3.02 -8.58 8.80
C TYR A 82 -3.71 -9.93 8.60
N ASP A 83 -4.77 -9.94 7.80
CA ASP A 83 -5.33 -11.11 7.15
C ASP A 83 -5.13 -10.91 5.64
N LEU A 84 -4.37 -11.79 4.99
CA LEU A 84 -3.91 -11.64 3.60
C LEU A 84 -4.27 -12.89 2.79
N ASN A 85 -4.97 -12.71 1.68
CA ASN A 85 -5.15 -13.72 0.67
C ASN A 85 -4.26 -13.46 -0.54
N LEU A 86 -3.57 -14.46 -1.02
CA LEU A 86 -2.83 -14.43 -2.28
C LEU A 86 -3.45 -15.46 -3.24
N PHE A 87 -3.92 -14.99 -4.39
CA PHE A 87 -4.57 -15.82 -5.39
C PHE A 87 -3.60 -16.22 -6.50
N ALA A 88 -3.87 -17.34 -7.17
CA ALA A 88 -3.03 -17.86 -8.25
C ALA A 88 -2.98 -16.93 -9.49
N ASP A 89 -3.99 -16.11 -9.69
CA ASP A 89 -4.08 -15.12 -10.78
C ASP A 89 -3.27 -13.82 -10.52
N GLY A 90 -2.52 -13.78 -9.41
CA GLY A 90 -1.72 -12.63 -9.02
C GLY A 90 -2.52 -11.51 -8.34
N VAL A 91 -3.77 -11.77 -7.95
CA VAL A 91 -4.58 -10.85 -7.14
C VAL A 91 -4.33 -11.12 -5.66
N TYR A 92 -4.43 -10.10 -4.82
CA TYR A 92 -4.48 -10.25 -3.36
C TYR A 92 -5.65 -9.49 -2.77
N PHE A 93 -6.12 -9.99 -1.61
CA PHE A 93 -7.00 -9.27 -0.70
C PHE A 93 -6.28 -9.14 0.64
N LEU A 94 -6.33 -7.98 1.23
CA LEU A 94 -5.74 -7.67 2.53
C LEU A 94 -6.80 -7.01 3.41
N ARG A 95 -6.91 -7.47 4.64
CA ARG A 95 -7.57 -6.77 5.73
C ARG A 95 -6.55 -6.41 6.78
N ALA A 96 -6.44 -5.13 7.10
CA ALA A 96 -5.60 -4.63 8.17
C ALA A 96 -6.50 -4.12 9.31
N THR A 97 -6.28 -4.62 10.53
CA THR A 97 -7.07 -4.26 11.70
C THR A 97 -6.16 -3.72 12.79
N TYR A 98 -6.36 -2.48 13.21
CA TYR A 98 -5.63 -1.86 14.32
C TYR A 98 -6.08 -2.50 15.64
N MET A 99 -5.11 -2.95 16.45
CA MET A 99 -5.35 -3.53 17.76
C MET A 99 -5.31 -2.45 18.84
N GLY A 100 -6.14 -2.59 19.89
CA GLY A 100 -6.11 -1.72 21.07
C GLY A 100 -6.71 -0.32 20.93
N LYS A 101 -7.08 0.12 19.72
CA LYS A 101 -7.80 1.39 19.51
C LYS A 101 -9.24 1.12 19.13
N HIS A 102 -10.14 1.80 19.82
CA HIS A 102 -11.59 1.98 19.55
C HIS A 102 -12.27 0.86 18.74
N ALA A 103 -12.99 0.00 19.45
CA ALA A 103 -13.82 -1.05 18.81
C ALA A 103 -14.84 -0.41 17.85
N GLY A 104 -14.72 -0.68 16.54
CA GLY A 104 -15.71 -0.31 15.54
C GLY A 104 -15.21 0.36 14.26
N GLU A 105 -14.03 1.02 14.27
CA GLU A 105 -13.51 1.75 13.10
C GLU A 105 -12.05 1.37 12.76
N ASN A 106 -11.62 0.17 13.12
CA ASN A 106 -10.21 -0.09 13.36
C ASN A 106 -9.53 -0.84 12.23
N GLY A 107 -9.99 -0.73 11.00
CA GLY A 107 -9.34 -1.43 9.93
C GLY A 107 -9.69 -0.89 8.57
N PHE A 108 -8.91 -1.31 7.59
CA PHE A 108 -9.16 -1.06 6.20
C PHE A 108 -8.93 -2.33 5.40
N ASP A 109 -9.64 -2.43 4.30
CA ASP A 109 -9.41 -3.46 3.31
C ASP A 109 -8.61 -2.88 2.14
N ASP A 110 -7.78 -3.69 1.53
CA ASP A 110 -7.05 -3.37 0.31
C ASP A 110 -7.09 -4.55 -0.65
N VAL A 111 -7.13 -4.23 -1.92
CA VAL A 111 -7.14 -5.20 -3.01
C VAL A 111 -6.14 -4.75 -4.06
N GLY A 112 -5.51 -5.68 -4.73
CA GLY A 112 -4.57 -5.33 -5.78
C GLY A 112 -3.90 -6.55 -6.39
N ARG A 113 -2.69 -6.34 -6.88
CA ARG A 113 -1.89 -7.41 -7.48
C ARG A 113 -0.66 -7.70 -6.67
N TRP A 114 -0.26 -8.97 -6.68
CA TRP A 114 1.00 -9.38 -6.12
C TRP A 114 1.92 -9.97 -7.18
N THR A 115 3.20 -9.83 -6.97
CA THR A 115 4.25 -10.36 -7.82
C THR A 115 5.30 -11.05 -6.97
N LYS A 116 5.98 -12.01 -7.56
CA LYS A 116 7.12 -12.69 -6.97
C LYS A 116 8.40 -12.11 -7.54
N GLY A 117 9.36 -11.79 -6.69
CA GLY A 117 10.66 -11.31 -7.09
C GLY A 117 11.48 -12.38 -7.84
N GLU A 118 12.57 -11.95 -8.50
CA GLU A 118 13.49 -12.83 -9.24
C GLU A 118 14.15 -13.87 -8.33
N ASP A 119 14.32 -13.53 -7.04
CA ASP A 119 14.84 -14.45 -6.00
C ASP A 119 13.87 -15.60 -5.69
N GLY A 120 12.65 -15.57 -6.25
CA GLY A 120 11.62 -16.55 -6.02
C GLY A 120 11.08 -16.58 -4.59
N LYS A 121 11.49 -15.69 -3.71
CA LYS A 121 11.11 -15.62 -2.29
C LYS A 121 10.47 -14.30 -1.89
N THR A 122 10.84 -13.18 -2.49
CA THR A 122 10.23 -11.89 -2.22
C THR A 122 8.86 -11.79 -2.87
N ILE A 123 7.83 -11.50 -2.07
CA ILE A 123 6.46 -11.22 -2.52
C ILE A 123 6.21 -9.73 -2.33
N ARG A 124 5.80 -9.07 -3.41
CA ARG A 124 5.40 -7.66 -3.40
C ARG A 124 3.92 -7.58 -3.66
N VAL A 125 3.17 -6.90 -2.77
CA VAL A 125 1.75 -6.63 -2.95
C VAL A 125 1.56 -5.14 -3.18
N ARG A 126 0.77 -4.81 -4.20
CA ARG A 126 0.46 -3.44 -4.58
C ARG A 126 -1.03 -3.33 -4.86
N GLY A 127 -1.69 -2.44 -4.14
CA GLY A 127 -3.13 -2.19 -4.23
C GLY A 127 -3.46 -0.72 -4.35
N GLY A 128 -4.65 -0.36 -3.86
CA GLY A 128 -5.13 1.01 -3.78
C GLY A 128 -4.46 1.86 -2.70
N LEU A 129 -3.69 1.26 -1.80
CA LEU A 129 -2.99 1.96 -0.74
C LEU A 129 -1.69 2.60 -1.23
N ALA A 130 -1.29 3.66 -0.51
CA ALA A 130 -0.18 4.53 -0.91
C ALA A 130 1.20 3.85 -0.95
N SER A 131 1.42 2.76 -0.19
CA SER A 131 2.71 2.08 -0.12
C SER A 131 2.57 0.59 -0.37
N PRO A 132 3.33 0.03 -1.33
CA PRO A 132 3.40 -1.41 -1.53
C PRO A 132 3.98 -2.10 -0.28
N LEU A 133 3.45 -3.26 0.07
CA LEU A 133 4.04 -4.12 1.10
C LEU A 133 4.96 -5.14 0.45
N LYS A 134 6.05 -5.46 1.15
CA LYS A 134 7.01 -6.49 0.77
C LYS A 134 7.05 -7.58 1.84
N PHE A 135 7.05 -8.82 1.40
CA PHE A 135 7.17 -9.97 2.29
C PHE A 135 8.25 -10.91 1.78
N LEU A 136 8.96 -11.55 2.69
CA LEU A 136 9.83 -12.69 2.40
C LEU A 136 9.05 -13.98 2.69
N LEU A 137 8.91 -14.84 1.69
CA LEU A 137 8.41 -16.20 1.85
C LEU A 137 9.50 -17.05 2.50
N LEU A 138 9.20 -17.58 3.68
CA LEU A 138 10.12 -18.41 4.45
C LEU A 138 9.97 -19.89 4.06
N ASP A 139 10.97 -20.69 4.42
CA ASP A 139 11.01 -22.11 4.07
C ASP A 139 9.90 -22.94 4.76
N ASP A 140 9.34 -22.43 5.87
CA ASP A 140 8.16 -23.01 6.55
C ASP A 140 6.82 -22.55 5.93
N GLY A 141 6.86 -21.84 4.81
CA GLY A 141 5.69 -21.36 4.09
C GLY A 141 5.04 -20.12 4.69
N SER A 142 5.56 -19.56 5.80
CA SER A 142 5.07 -18.29 6.35
C SER A 142 5.65 -17.09 5.61
N LEU A 143 5.06 -15.91 5.81
CA LEU A 143 5.54 -14.64 5.27
C LEU A 143 6.17 -13.78 6.38
N ARG A 144 7.28 -13.10 6.08
CA ARG A 144 7.87 -12.09 6.94
C ARG A 144 7.76 -10.73 6.27
N LEU A 145 7.13 -9.77 6.95
CA LEU A 145 7.06 -8.39 6.48
C LEU A 145 8.47 -7.79 6.42
N LEU A 146 8.76 -7.09 5.34
CA LEU A 146 10.00 -6.36 5.09
C LEU A 146 9.72 -4.86 5.05
N ASP A 147 10.72 -4.07 5.39
CA ASP A 147 10.71 -2.63 5.19
C ASP A 147 10.99 -2.24 3.72
N ASP A 148 11.05 -0.95 3.45
CA ASP A 148 11.32 -0.45 2.10
C ASP A 148 12.71 -0.83 1.58
N SER A 149 13.69 -1.05 2.46
CA SER A 149 15.03 -1.51 2.10
C SER A 149 15.09 -3.01 1.78
N GLY A 150 14.03 -3.75 2.09
CA GLY A 150 13.95 -5.21 1.95
C GLY A 150 14.50 -5.97 3.17
N ALA A 151 14.80 -5.27 4.26
CA ALA A 151 15.20 -5.89 5.53
C ALA A 151 13.98 -6.07 6.46
N PRO A 152 14.04 -7.00 7.42
CA PRO A 152 13.04 -7.03 8.49
C PRO A 152 13.09 -5.71 9.30
N PRO A 153 11.94 -5.12 9.65
CA PRO A 153 11.90 -3.90 10.44
C PRO A 153 12.65 -4.06 11.77
N THR A 154 13.60 -3.14 12.05
CA THR A 154 14.52 -3.24 13.19
C THR A 154 13.88 -3.10 14.58
N LEU A 155 12.69 -2.48 14.65
CA LEU A 155 11.94 -2.26 15.91
C LEU A 155 10.90 -3.35 16.20
N ALA A 156 10.86 -4.42 15.43
CA ALA A 156 9.73 -5.33 15.45
C ALA A 156 10.10 -6.70 16.02
N ALA A 157 9.58 -7.03 17.18
CA ALA A 157 9.69 -8.35 17.79
C ALA A 157 8.97 -9.45 16.95
N ASN A 158 7.89 -9.10 16.24
CA ASN A 158 7.14 -10.03 15.36
C ASN A 158 6.72 -9.34 14.06
N THR A 159 7.20 -9.86 12.94
CA THR A 159 6.85 -9.39 11.59
C THR A 159 6.33 -10.52 10.72
N ARG A 160 5.94 -11.64 11.35
CA ARG A 160 5.58 -12.87 10.65
C ARG A 160 4.06 -13.02 10.52
N LEU A 161 3.62 -13.38 9.32
CA LEU A 161 2.29 -13.85 9.04
C LEU A 161 2.37 -15.37 8.84
N GLN A 162 1.62 -16.11 9.64
CA GLN A 162 1.51 -17.57 9.51
C GLN A 162 0.59 -17.91 8.35
N ARG A 163 0.90 -18.97 7.64
CA ARG A 163 0.00 -19.55 6.66
C ARG A 163 -1.14 -20.27 7.39
N ASP A 164 -2.37 -19.95 7.01
CA ASP A 164 -3.54 -20.67 7.54
C ASP A 164 -3.62 -22.07 6.92
N VAL A 165 -4.09 -23.03 7.68
CA VAL A 165 -4.26 -24.42 7.22
C VAL A 165 -5.29 -24.50 6.10
N ASP A 166 -6.41 -23.79 6.28
CA ASP A 166 -7.50 -23.72 5.32
C ASP A 166 -7.53 -22.33 4.67
N PHE A 167 -7.76 -22.32 3.35
CA PHE A 167 -7.98 -21.07 2.66
C PHE A 167 -9.32 -20.46 3.09
N ARG A 168 -9.26 -19.25 3.64
CA ARG A 168 -10.43 -18.44 3.99
C ARG A 168 -10.40 -17.15 3.18
N GLU A 169 -11.31 -17.05 2.24
CA GLU A 169 -11.41 -15.90 1.39
C GLU A 169 -11.98 -14.71 2.15
N LEU A 170 -11.30 -13.57 2.04
CA LEU A 170 -11.77 -12.30 2.55
C LEU A 170 -12.85 -11.73 1.63
N GLU A 171 -13.80 -11.02 2.22
CA GLU A 171 -14.77 -10.20 1.50
C GLU A 171 -14.41 -8.72 1.70
N PRO A 172 -13.54 -8.14 0.86
CA PRO A 172 -13.08 -6.76 1.04
C PRO A 172 -14.18 -5.77 0.70
N LYS A 173 -14.22 -4.67 1.48
CA LYS A 173 -15.11 -3.52 1.28
C LYS A 173 -14.27 -2.31 0.93
N ILE A 174 -14.29 -1.92 -0.33
CA ILE A 174 -13.39 -0.90 -0.86
C ILE A 174 -14.07 0.00 -1.88
N PRO A 175 -13.54 1.22 -2.11
CA PRO A 175 -13.83 1.96 -3.33
C PRO A 175 -13.25 1.23 -4.54
N LEU A 176 -14.06 1.01 -5.56
CA LEU A 176 -13.68 0.35 -6.80
C LEU A 176 -13.88 1.29 -7.99
N ARG A 177 -13.00 1.18 -8.95
CA ARG A 177 -13.11 1.82 -10.25
C ARG A 177 -12.92 0.77 -11.35
N GLY A 178 -13.85 0.69 -12.29
CA GLY A 178 -13.83 -0.35 -13.31
C GLY A 178 -14.77 -0.09 -14.46
N MET A 179 -14.65 -0.92 -15.50
CA MET A 179 -15.50 -0.87 -16.67
C MET A 179 -16.79 -1.65 -16.40
N PHE A 180 -17.88 -0.92 -16.20
CA PHE A 180 -19.21 -1.50 -16.07
C PHE A 180 -19.86 -1.68 -17.44
N PHE A 181 -20.52 -2.81 -17.64
CA PHE A 181 -21.29 -3.10 -18.85
C PHE A 181 -22.37 -4.13 -18.58
N ARG A 182 -23.39 -4.16 -19.45
CA ARG A 182 -24.52 -5.10 -19.34
C ARG A 182 -24.54 -6.01 -20.57
N ARG A 183 -24.81 -7.27 -20.33
CA ARG A 183 -25.01 -8.32 -21.34
C ARG A 183 -26.34 -9.03 -21.08
N ASP A 184 -26.70 -9.91 -21.98
CA ASP A 184 -27.93 -10.73 -21.85
C ASP A 184 -27.89 -11.66 -20.63
N ASP A 185 -26.68 -12.08 -20.23
CA ASP A 185 -26.41 -12.96 -19.08
C ASP A 185 -26.20 -12.21 -17.77
N GLY A 186 -26.33 -10.88 -17.75
CA GLY A 186 -26.22 -10.06 -16.56
C GLY A 186 -25.25 -8.89 -16.66
N SER A 187 -25.09 -8.20 -15.55
CA SER A 187 -24.18 -7.07 -15.42
C SER A 187 -22.78 -7.51 -14.99
N ARG A 188 -21.78 -6.85 -15.55
CA ARG A 188 -20.37 -7.15 -15.32
C ARG A 188 -19.61 -5.89 -14.94
N PHE A 189 -18.59 -6.05 -14.14
CA PHE A 189 -17.66 -4.99 -13.74
C PHE A 189 -16.23 -5.51 -13.85
N GLN A 190 -15.49 -4.99 -14.80
CA GLN A 190 -14.06 -5.27 -14.90
C GLN A 190 -13.30 -4.27 -14.04
N ASP A 191 -12.81 -4.73 -12.91
CA ASP A 191 -12.05 -3.89 -11.98
C ASP A 191 -10.76 -3.41 -12.64
N CYS A 192 -10.53 -2.11 -12.63
CA CYS A 192 -9.33 -1.53 -13.23
C CYS A 192 -8.05 -1.97 -12.53
N LEU A 193 -8.10 -2.26 -11.23
CA LEU A 193 -6.94 -2.54 -10.37
C LEU A 193 -6.44 -3.96 -10.56
N THR A 194 -7.32 -4.90 -10.47
CA THR A 194 -6.98 -6.33 -10.54
C THR A 194 -7.12 -6.89 -11.95
N GLY A 195 -7.92 -6.24 -12.80
CA GLY A 195 -8.33 -6.75 -14.10
C GLY A 195 -9.41 -7.84 -13.99
N ARG A 196 -9.85 -8.22 -12.78
CA ARG A 196 -10.91 -9.21 -12.60
C ARG A 196 -12.22 -8.74 -13.21
N ASP A 197 -12.89 -9.63 -13.89
CA ASP A 197 -14.22 -9.41 -14.46
C ASP A 197 -15.24 -10.06 -13.54
N LEU A 198 -15.91 -9.23 -12.71
CA LEU A 198 -16.82 -9.66 -11.68
C LEU A 198 -18.27 -9.55 -12.16
N PRO A 199 -19.12 -10.56 -11.95
CA PRO A 199 -20.57 -10.38 -12.00
C PRO A 199 -20.99 -9.33 -11.00
N VAL A 200 -21.96 -8.50 -11.32
CA VAL A 200 -22.53 -7.52 -10.39
C VAL A 200 -23.83 -8.06 -9.83
N ALA A 201 -23.94 -8.08 -8.50
CA ALA A 201 -25.18 -8.43 -7.83
C ALA A 201 -26.24 -7.34 -8.11
N ASP A 202 -27.49 -7.76 -8.23
CA ASP A 202 -28.64 -6.89 -8.55
C ASP A 202 -29.32 -6.28 -7.32
N ASP A 203 -28.64 -6.38 -6.16
CA ASP A 203 -29.07 -5.83 -4.88
C ASP A 203 -28.38 -4.51 -4.51
N ALA A 204 -28.63 -4.03 -3.31
CA ALA A 204 -28.07 -2.80 -2.74
C ALA A 204 -28.27 -1.58 -3.66
N ASP A 205 -27.20 -0.85 -4.04
CA ASP A 205 -27.31 0.37 -4.86
C ASP A 205 -27.07 0.10 -6.37
N TYR A 206 -27.09 -1.19 -6.78
CA TYR A 206 -27.03 -1.55 -8.21
C TYR A 206 -28.06 -0.81 -9.07
N PRO A 207 -29.34 -0.62 -8.65
CA PRO A 207 -30.33 0.10 -9.45
C PRO A 207 -29.90 1.54 -9.82
N ALA A 208 -29.11 2.21 -8.98
CA ALA A 208 -28.58 3.55 -9.28
C ALA A 208 -27.51 3.50 -10.39
N LEU A 209 -26.58 2.55 -10.30
CA LEU A 209 -25.59 2.31 -11.33
C LEU A 209 -26.23 1.94 -12.67
N ALA A 210 -27.21 1.03 -12.65
CA ALA A 210 -27.91 0.59 -13.84
C ALA A 210 -28.65 1.75 -14.54
N ARG A 211 -29.38 2.59 -13.79
CA ARG A 211 -30.04 3.79 -14.35
C ARG A 211 -29.04 4.78 -14.96
N ALA A 212 -27.92 5.01 -14.30
CA ALA A 212 -26.88 5.89 -14.82
C ALA A 212 -26.30 5.35 -16.13
N TYR A 213 -26.06 4.04 -16.20
CA TYR A 213 -25.59 3.37 -17.41
C TYR A 213 -26.62 3.50 -18.54
N ASP A 214 -27.89 3.15 -18.32
CA ASP A 214 -28.95 3.20 -19.33
C ASP A 214 -29.19 4.62 -19.87
N THR A 215 -28.92 5.64 -19.05
CA THR A 215 -28.99 7.05 -19.47
C THR A 215 -27.83 7.43 -20.38
N ALA A 216 -26.62 6.98 -20.05
CA ALA A 216 -25.38 7.39 -20.75
C ALA A 216 -25.07 6.53 -21.96
N VAL A 217 -25.45 5.25 -21.98
CA VAL A 217 -25.10 4.27 -23.00
C VAL A 217 -26.30 4.00 -23.88
N LYS A 218 -26.13 4.22 -25.19
CA LYS A 218 -27.21 4.00 -26.19
C LYS A 218 -27.12 2.63 -26.85
N GLU A 219 -25.93 2.03 -26.85
CA GLU A 219 -25.69 0.73 -27.48
C GLU A 219 -25.48 -0.34 -26.39
N PRO A 220 -26.27 -1.42 -26.39
CA PRO A 220 -26.11 -2.49 -25.40
C PRO A 220 -24.69 -3.07 -25.43
N GLY A 221 -24.15 -3.35 -24.23
CA GLY A 221 -22.83 -3.96 -24.08
C GLY A 221 -21.64 -2.99 -24.15
N LEU A 222 -21.88 -1.71 -24.46
CA LEU A 222 -20.80 -0.71 -24.42
C LEU A 222 -20.28 -0.57 -22.98
N ARG A 223 -18.98 -0.57 -22.85
CA ARG A 223 -18.31 -0.44 -21.54
C ARG A 223 -18.22 1.02 -21.14
N ILE A 224 -18.54 1.31 -19.88
CA ILE A 224 -18.41 2.66 -19.30
C ILE A 224 -17.60 2.59 -18.01
N LEU A 225 -16.69 3.54 -17.84
CA LEU A 225 -15.95 3.65 -16.60
C LEU A 225 -16.89 4.08 -15.47
N ALA A 226 -16.90 3.33 -14.37
CA ALA A 226 -17.71 3.59 -13.20
C ALA A 226 -16.88 3.52 -11.90
N SER A 227 -17.32 4.26 -10.89
CA SER A 227 -16.78 4.20 -9.54
C SER A 227 -17.90 3.89 -8.56
N VAL A 228 -17.62 2.95 -7.67
CA VAL A 228 -18.55 2.47 -6.64
C VAL A 228 -17.81 2.26 -5.31
N ASP A 229 -18.52 2.34 -4.20
CA ASP A 229 -18.11 1.66 -2.98
C ASP A 229 -18.72 0.27 -3.05
N GLY A 230 -17.89 -0.74 -3.04
CA GLY A 230 -18.35 -2.11 -3.25
C GLY A 230 -17.77 -3.11 -2.25
N SER A 231 -18.40 -4.27 -2.20
CA SER A 231 -17.86 -5.45 -1.53
C SER A 231 -17.67 -6.54 -2.57
N ILE A 232 -16.50 -7.19 -2.58
CA ILE A 232 -16.28 -8.41 -3.33
C ILE A 232 -16.70 -9.56 -2.40
N ALA A 233 -17.76 -10.27 -2.77
CA ALA A 233 -18.38 -11.25 -1.89
C ALA A 233 -18.64 -12.58 -2.60
N GLN A 234 -18.64 -13.66 -1.86
CA GLN A 234 -19.02 -14.97 -2.38
C GLN A 234 -20.54 -15.11 -2.41
N ARG A 235 -21.09 -15.44 -3.56
CA ARG A 235 -22.54 -15.70 -3.75
C ARG A 235 -22.75 -16.97 -4.54
N LEU A 236 -23.89 -17.61 -4.32
CA LEU A 236 -24.33 -18.74 -5.15
C LEU A 236 -24.57 -18.26 -6.59
N LYS A 237 -24.10 -19.00 -7.57
CA LYS A 237 -24.43 -18.73 -8.98
C LYS A 237 -25.92 -18.85 -9.20
N SER A 238 -26.52 -17.85 -9.84
CA SER A 238 -27.94 -17.84 -10.17
C SER A 238 -28.35 -19.01 -11.07
N HIS A 239 -27.42 -19.47 -11.92
CA HIS A 239 -27.60 -20.65 -12.79
C HIS A 239 -26.38 -21.56 -12.60
N GLY A 240 -26.58 -22.66 -11.86
CA GLY A 240 -25.50 -23.63 -11.62
C GLY A 240 -25.75 -24.52 -10.41
N ASN A 241 -24.98 -25.56 -10.24
CA ASN A 241 -25.14 -26.62 -9.25
C ASN A 241 -24.76 -26.18 -7.81
N GLY A 242 -25.19 -24.99 -7.38
CA GLY A 242 -24.83 -24.47 -6.04
C GLY A 242 -23.39 -24.02 -5.89
N ALA A 243 -22.68 -23.79 -7.00
CA ALA A 243 -21.30 -23.31 -6.95
C ALA A 243 -21.26 -21.84 -6.50
N MET A 244 -20.31 -21.52 -5.62
CA MET A 244 -20.01 -20.15 -5.23
C MET A 244 -19.24 -19.43 -6.35
N GLN A 245 -19.44 -18.13 -6.43
CA GLN A 245 -18.67 -17.22 -7.30
C GLN A 245 -18.44 -15.89 -6.59
N GLU A 246 -17.32 -15.27 -6.89
CA GLU A 246 -17.11 -13.87 -6.53
C GLU A 246 -18.07 -12.97 -7.32
N VAL A 247 -18.71 -12.04 -6.63
CA VAL A 247 -19.55 -11.01 -7.21
C VAL A 247 -19.20 -9.65 -6.61
N LEU A 248 -19.38 -8.60 -7.38
CA LEU A 248 -19.38 -7.24 -6.87
C LEU A 248 -20.77 -6.89 -6.35
N VAL A 249 -20.89 -6.57 -5.07
CA VAL A 249 -22.05 -5.93 -4.47
C VAL A 249 -21.79 -4.42 -4.47
N VAL A 250 -22.63 -3.64 -5.16
CA VAL A 250 -22.52 -2.18 -5.22
C VAL A 250 -23.17 -1.60 -3.97
N ASN A 251 -22.39 -1.38 -2.92
CA ASN A 251 -22.89 -0.80 -1.67
C ASN A 251 -23.34 0.66 -1.85
N ARG A 252 -22.62 1.40 -2.70
CA ARG A 252 -22.95 2.76 -3.09
C ARG A 252 -22.42 3.07 -4.48
N PHE A 253 -23.29 3.50 -5.37
CA PHE A 253 -22.90 4.07 -6.66
C PHE A 253 -22.35 5.49 -6.47
N ARG A 254 -21.20 5.82 -7.10
CA ARG A 254 -20.61 7.15 -6.99
C ARG A 254 -20.78 7.94 -8.30
N LYS A 255 -20.21 7.44 -9.40
CA LYS A 255 -20.17 8.19 -10.67
C LYS A 255 -19.83 7.28 -11.85
N ILE A 256 -20.22 7.71 -13.05
CA ILE A 256 -19.73 7.18 -14.32
C ILE A 256 -19.00 8.26 -15.11
N TRP A 257 -18.11 7.83 -16.02
CA TRP A 257 -17.37 8.70 -16.94
C TRP A 257 -17.48 8.13 -18.35
N PRO A 258 -18.42 8.68 -19.18
CA PRO A 258 -18.56 8.28 -20.56
C PRO A 258 -17.30 8.63 -21.37
N GLY A 259 -16.83 7.69 -22.18
CA GLY A 259 -15.66 7.88 -23.04
C GLY A 259 -14.31 7.67 -22.34
N GLU A 260 -14.29 7.47 -21.00
CA GLU A 260 -13.08 7.13 -20.28
C GLU A 260 -12.94 5.60 -20.13
N GLY A 261 -11.68 5.14 -20.02
CA GLY A 261 -11.33 3.75 -19.75
C GLY A 261 -10.55 3.59 -18.44
N CYS A 262 -10.23 2.36 -18.12
CA CYS A 262 -9.21 2.09 -17.13
C CYS A 262 -7.89 2.66 -17.63
N ALA A 263 -7.40 3.73 -17.04
CA ALA A 263 -6.01 4.09 -17.24
C ALA A 263 -5.13 2.93 -16.74
N PRO A 264 -3.95 2.71 -17.31
CA PRO A 264 -3.04 1.65 -16.86
C PRO A 264 -2.42 2.01 -15.50
N HIS A 265 -3.27 2.11 -14.45
CA HIS A 265 -2.87 2.56 -13.11
C HIS A 265 -2.03 1.55 -12.33
N TYR A 266 -1.79 0.37 -12.88
CA TYR A 266 -1.25 -0.77 -12.11
C TYR A 266 0.05 -1.35 -12.64
N VAL A 267 0.49 -0.88 -13.78
CA VAL A 267 1.88 -1.02 -14.16
C VAL A 267 2.55 0.26 -13.71
N ASP A 268 3.65 0.15 -12.95
CA ASP A 268 4.48 1.30 -12.68
C ASP A 268 4.83 1.95 -14.00
N ALA A 269 4.52 3.23 -14.12
CA ALA A 269 4.98 3.98 -15.26
C ALA A 269 6.49 3.89 -15.30
N ALA A 270 7.06 3.66 -16.49
CA ALA A 270 8.51 3.63 -16.63
C ALA A 270 9.09 4.97 -16.15
N ILE A 271 10.13 4.94 -15.33
CA ILE A 271 10.79 6.18 -14.87
C ILE A 271 11.25 6.99 -16.07
N GLU A 272 11.86 6.31 -17.03
CA GLU A 272 12.39 6.88 -18.28
C GLU A 272 11.35 6.82 -19.40
N GLY A 273 11.28 7.86 -20.22
CA GLY A 273 10.35 7.96 -21.36
C GLY A 273 8.95 8.43 -21.00
N THR A 274 8.55 8.40 -19.74
CA THR A 274 7.27 8.93 -19.28
C THR A 274 7.35 10.44 -19.07
N ARG A 275 6.32 11.18 -19.50
CA ARG A 275 6.18 12.59 -19.14
C ARG A 275 5.57 12.69 -17.76
N TRP A 276 6.30 13.29 -16.82
CA TRP A 276 5.96 13.44 -15.42
C TRP A 276 5.55 14.87 -15.12
N ARG A 277 4.28 15.08 -14.80
CA ARG A 277 3.72 16.39 -14.39
C ARG A 277 3.91 16.59 -12.91
N LEU A 278 4.49 17.70 -12.50
CA LEU A 278 4.69 18.04 -11.10
C LEU A 278 3.34 18.27 -10.40
N SER A 279 3.09 17.56 -9.30
CA SER A 279 1.87 17.69 -8.48
C SER A 279 2.14 18.19 -7.06
N LEU A 280 3.36 17.92 -6.53
CA LEU A 280 3.77 18.39 -5.20
C LEU A 280 5.25 18.76 -5.20
N ILE A 281 5.61 19.83 -4.50
CA ILE A 281 7.01 20.18 -4.22
C ILE A 281 7.16 20.57 -2.75
N GLY A 282 8.03 19.85 -2.03
CA GLY A 282 8.07 19.92 -0.56
C GLY A 282 6.73 19.52 0.04
N ALA A 283 6.13 20.42 0.81
CA ALA A 283 4.79 20.24 1.41
C ALA A 283 3.68 20.97 0.64
N GLN A 284 3.99 21.59 -0.53
CA GLN A 284 3.05 22.42 -1.26
C GLN A 284 2.54 21.72 -2.52
N THR A 285 1.22 21.67 -2.66
CA THR A 285 0.57 21.26 -3.92
C THR A 285 0.84 22.31 -5.00
N VAL A 286 1.19 21.85 -6.18
CA VAL A 286 1.41 22.72 -7.33
C VAL A 286 0.07 23.13 -7.92
N ASP A 287 -0.16 24.45 -8.02
CA ASP A 287 -1.30 24.99 -8.74
C ASP A 287 -0.98 24.96 -10.24
N PRO A 288 -1.73 24.19 -11.05
CA PRO A 288 -1.49 24.11 -12.49
C PRO A 288 -1.69 25.44 -13.21
N ASP A 289 -2.46 26.37 -12.64
CA ASP A 289 -2.78 27.68 -13.23
C ASP A 289 -1.82 28.79 -12.77
N ALA A 290 -0.91 28.50 -11.85
CA ALA A 290 0.07 29.48 -11.34
C ALA A 290 1.16 29.86 -12.35
N ALA A 291 1.32 29.10 -13.44
CA ALA A 291 2.34 29.30 -14.45
C ALA A 291 1.75 29.17 -15.87
N PRO A 292 2.39 29.79 -16.89
CA PRO A 292 1.93 29.72 -18.28
C PRO A 292 1.80 28.29 -18.83
N GLN A 293 2.56 27.34 -18.27
CA GLN A 293 2.52 25.93 -18.61
C GLN A 293 2.58 25.10 -17.33
N THR A 294 1.99 23.91 -17.36
CA THR A 294 2.14 22.98 -16.24
C THR A 294 3.57 22.44 -16.20
N PRO A 295 4.28 22.55 -15.05
CA PRO A 295 5.62 21.99 -14.90
C PRO A 295 5.63 20.48 -15.14
N ALA A 296 6.54 20.03 -15.98
CA ALA A 296 6.69 18.62 -16.28
C ALA A 296 8.13 18.28 -16.70
N ILE A 297 8.53 17.05 -16.42
CA ILE A 297 9.85 16.53 -16.79
C ILE A 297 9.72 15.19 -17.51
N THR A 298 10.72 14.84 -18.30
CA THR A 298 10.90 13.51 -18.90
C THR A 298 12.36 13.13 -18.76
N LEU A 299 12.64 11.91 -18.33
CA LEU A 299 13.99 11.34 -18.34
C LEU A 299 14.17 10.57 -19.64
N ASP A 300 15.03 11.09 -20.53
CA ASP A 300 15.36 10.45 -21.80
C ASP A 300 16.53 9.49 -21.60
N LYS A 301 16.24 8.20 -21.67
CA LYS A 301 17.24 7.14 -21.51
C LYS A 301 18.34 7.19 -22.57
N ALA A 302 17.96 7.43 -23.83
CA ALA A 302 18.91 7.43 -24.93
C ALA A 302 19.90 8.60 -24.85
N ALA A 303 19.43 9.76 -24.37
CA ALA A 303 20.24 10.96 -24.18
C ALA A 303 20.90 11.03 -22.80
N GLY A 304 20.49 10.22 -21.80
CA GLY A 304 20.95 10.32 -20.42
C GLY A 304 20.59 11.67 -19.77
N LYS A 305 19.47 12.27 -20.17
CA LYS A 305 19.13 13.65 -19.80
C LYS A 305 17.67 13.76 -19.34
N LEU A 306 17.48 14.52 -18.27
CA LEU A 306 16.22 15.13 -17.96
C LEU A 306 15.96 16.31 -18.88
N GLN A 307 14.74 16.38 -19.42
CA GLN A 307 14.23 17.53 -20.19
C GLN A 307 12.84 17.87 -19.70
N GLY A 308 12.47 19.14 -19.76
CA GLY A 308 11.13 19.53 -19.34
C GLY A 308 10.87 21.03 -19.29
N SER A 309 9.82 21.38 -18.57
CA SER A 309 9.43 22.78 -18.30
C SER A 309 9.26 22.97 -16.79
N THR A 310 9.72 24.13 -16.30
CA THR A 310 9.47 24.58 -14.92
C THR A 310 8.11 25.25 -14.75
N GLY A 311 7.34 25.31 -15.86
CA GLY A 311 6.10 26.07 -15.95
C GLY A 311 6.22 27.34 -16.78
N CYS A 312 7.42 27.90 -16.91
CA CYS A 312 7.73 29.03 -17.77
C CYS A 312 8.98 28.80 -18.60
N ASN A 313 10.05 28.35 -17.99
CA ASN A 313 11.30 28.07 -18.65
C ASN A 313 11.50 26.58 -18.96
N SER A 314 12.24 26.30 -20.02
CA SER A 314 12.72 24.95 -20.27
C SER A 314 13.84 24.59 -19.29
N ILE A 315 13.89 23.32 -18.87
CA ILE A 315 14.91 22.80 -17.96
C ILE A 315 15.57 21.56 -18.57
N ALA A 316 16.86 21.42 -18.36
CA ALA A 316 17.62 20.22 -18.73
C ALA A 316 18.72 19.94 -17.70
N ALA A 317 18.99 18.66 -17.44
CA ALA A 317 20.08 18.18 -16.60
C ALA A 317 20.52 16.79 -17.08
N ALA A 318 21.78 16.41 -16.92
CA ALA A 318 22.14 15.01 -17.03
C ALA A 318 21.72 14.28 -15.74
N TYR A 319 21.45 12.97 -15.83
CA TYR A 319 21.12 12.17 -14.66
C TYR A 319 21.86 10.84 -14.68
N THR A 320 21.97 10.24 -13.49
CA THR A 320 22.42 8.86 -13.29
C THR A 320 21.32 8.13 -12.54
N LEU A 321 20.90 6.99 -13.08
CA LEU A 321 19.87 6.13 -12.49
C LEU A 321 20.42 4.71 -12.36
N GLU A 322 20.55 4.21 -11.11
CA GLU A 322 21.00 2.86 -10.79
C GLU A 322 20.04 2.25 -9.77
N GLY A 323 19.17 1.36 -10.23
CA GLY A 323 18.06 0.87 -9.39
C GLY A 323 17.15 2.02 -8.98
N ASP A 324 16.99 2.23 -7.68
CA ASP A 324 16.21 3.34 -7.11
C ASP A 324 17.09 4.58 -6.83
N SER A 325 18.39 4.51 -7.00
CA SER A 325 19.31 5.65 -6.83
C SER A 325 19.23 6.56 -8.04
N LEU A 326 18.86 7.83 -7.83
CA LEU A 326 18.75 8.84 -8.88
C LEU A 326 19.46 10.11 -8.46
N SER A 327 20.29 10.65 -9.33
CA SER A 327 20.95 11.95 -9.11
C SER A 327 20.98 12.76 -10.39
N PHE A 328 21.03 14.08 -10.24
CA PHE A 328 21.09 15.03 -11.34
C PHE A 328 22.32 15.92 -11.26
N THR A 329 22.90 16.25 -12.41
CA THR A 329 23.85 17.35 -12.50
C THR A 329 23.16 18.68 -12.30
N PRO A 330 23.89 19.80 -12.03
CA PRO A 330 23.25 21.11 -11.98
C PRO A 330 22.41 21.40 -13.23
N ALA A 331 21.16 21.74 -13.00
CA ALA A 331 20.20 21.97 -14.08
C ALA A 331 20.49 23.27 -14.84
N VAL A 332 20.30 23.24 -16.15
CA VAL A 332 20.34 24.40 -17.04
C VAL A 332 18.91 24.79 -17.38
N ILE A 333 18.59 26.08 -17.27
CA ILE A 333 17.27 26.64 -17.60
C ILE A 333 17.39 27.77 -18.61
N THR A 334 16.37 27.97 -19.43
CA THR A 334 16.21 29.20 -20.23
C THR A 334 15.88 30.37 -19.30
N ARG A 335 16.03 31.62 -19.78
CA ARG A 335 15.80 32.81 -18.98
C ARG A 335 14.75 33.69 -19.66
N MET A 336 13.52 33.23 -19.70
CA MET A 336 12.38 34.07 -20.11
C MET A 336 11.87 34.89 -18.92
N ALA A 337 11.27 36.05 -19.19
CA ALA A 337 10.59 36.81 -18.16
C ALA A 337 9.26 36.10 -17.82
N CYS A 338 9.11 35.69 -16.57
CA CYS A 338 7.95 34.96 -16.08
C CYS A 338 7.24 35.77 -14.97
N PRO A 339 5.95 35.52 -14.74
CA PRO A 339 5.27 36.02 -13.55
C PRO A 339 5.97 35.57 -12.26
N ALA A 340 5.93 36.44 -11.23
CA ALA A 340 6.65 36.18 -9.99
C ALA A 340 6.34 34.80 -9.34
N PRO A 341 5.08 34.30 -9.31
CA PRO A 341 4.79 32.96 -8.78
C PRO A 341 5.51 31.85 -9.54
N ALA A 342 5.56 31.92 -10.88
CA ALA A 342 6.26 30.94 -11.71
C ALA A 342 7.78 30.95 -11.47
N MET A 343 8.38 32.11 -11.21
CA MET A 343 9.82 32.21 -10.87
C MET A 343 10.14 31.60 -9.51
N VAL A 344 9.26 31.77 -8.52
CA VAL A 344 9.42 31.12 -7.21
C VAL A 344 9.36 29.60 -7.35
N GLN A 345 8.39 29.08 -8.10
CA GLN A 345 8.24 27.66 -8.38
C GLN A 345 9.44 27.10 -9.15
N GLU A 346 9.92 27.81 -10.16
CA GLU A 346 11.13 27.44 -10.92
C GLU A 346 12.34 27.31 -9.99
N SER A 347 12.57 28.29 -9.13
CA SER A 347 13.68 28.26 -8.17
C SER A 347 13.57 27.06 -7.23
N ALA A 348 12.37 26.72 -6.80
CA ALA A 348 12.11 25.54 -5.96
C ALA A 348 12.39 24.23 -6.72
N ILE A 349 11.99 24.13 -7.99
CA ILE A 349 12.26 22.95 -8.83
C ILE A 349 13.76 22.75 -9.03
N VAL A 350 14.50 23.79 -9.38
CA VAL A 350 15.96 23.71 -9.57
C VAL A 350 16.67 23.32 -8.28
N ALA A 351 16.29 23.92 -7.15
CA ALA A 351 16.86 23.61 -5.84
C ALA A 351 16.52 22.16 -5.40
N MET A 352 15.34 21.67 -5.71
CA MET A 352 14.89 20.31 -5.42
C MET A 352 15.71 19.30 -6.20
N LEU A 353 15.91 19.47 -7.52
CA LEU A 353 16.71 18.54 -8.35
C LEU A 353 18.10 18.31 -7.80
N GLY A 354 18.76 19.37 -7.27
CA GLY A 354 20.09 19.26 -6.67
C GLY A 354 20.16 18.47 -5.36
N LYS A 355 19.00 18.08 -4.77
CA LYS A 355 18.91 17.33 -3.51
C LYS A 355 18.44 15.89 -3.72
N VAL A 356 18.05 15.51 -4.93
CA VAL A 356 17.53 14.18 -5.22
C VAL A 356 18.63 13.15 -5.02
N ALA A 357 18.31 12.09 -4.29
CA ALA A 357 19.18 10.94 -4.05
C ALA A 357 18.51 9.62 -4.44
N SER A 358 17.18 9.56 -4.45
CA SER A 358 16.46 8.36 -4.86
C SER A 358 15.11 8.69 -5.50
N VAL A 359 14.59 7.72 -6.25
CA VAL A 359 13.32 7.77 -6.94
C VAL A 359 12.48 6.55 -6.58
N LYS A 360 11.18 6.76 -6.45
CA LYS A 360 10.20 5.69 -6.27
C LYS A 360 9.04 5.92 -7.23
N VAL A 361 8.62 4.88 -7.94
CA VAL A 361 7.41 4.93 -8.75
C VAL A 361 6.36 4.05 -8.12
N ILE A 362 5.16 4.57 -7.97
CA ILE A 362 4.01 3.90 -7.40
C ILE A 362 2.84 4.09 -8.37
N GLY A 363 2.60 3.10 -9.21
CA GLY A 363 1.60 3.20 -10.27
C GLY A 363 1.96 4.31 -11.27
N GLN A 364 1.15 5.34 -11.32
CA GLN A 364 1.33 6.52 -12.20
C GLN A 364 1.91 7.72 -11.44
N GLN A 365 2.47 7.52 -10.24
CA GLN A 365 3.13 8.56 -9.47
C GLN A 365 4.62 8.28 -9.34
N LEU A 366 5.42 9.32 -9.54
CA LEU A 366 6.86 9.33 -9.30
C LEU A 366 7.16 10.22 -8.11
N GLU A 367 7.86 9.70 -7.14
CA GLU A 367 8.34 10.41 -5.96
C GLU A 367 9.86 10.56 -6.01
N LEU A 368 10.34 11.77 -5.78
CA LEU A 368 11.76 12.07 -5.62
C LEU A 368 12.08 12.31 -4.16
N HIS A 369 13.08 11.63 -3.65
CA HIS A 369 13.49 11.70 -2.25
C HIS A 369 14.92 12.21 -2.09
N GLY A 370 15.18 12.88 -0.97
CA GLY A 370 16.51 13.30 -0.54
C GLY A 370 17.33 12.15 0.06
N SER A 371 18.59 12.41 0.35
CA SER A 371 19.49 11.44 1.01
C SER A 371 19.06 11.07 2.44
N ASP A 372 18.21 11.87 3.06
CA ASP A 372 17.57 11.62 4.36
C ASP A 372 16.26 10.86 4.25
N GLY A 373 15.84 10.46 3.03
CA GLY A 373 14.57 9.80 2.75
C GLY A 373 13.37 10.74 2.72
N ALA A 374 13.54 12.05 2.92
CA ALA A 374 12.44 13.01 2.86
C ALA A 374 11.89 13.13 1.44
N LEU A 375 10.56 13.18 1.31
CA LEU A 375 9.89 13.45 0.05
C LEU A 375 10.18 14.89 -0.40
N LEU A 376 10.83 15.05 -1.54
CA LEU A 376 11.16 16.34 -2.14
C LEU A 376 10.11 16.81 -3.13
N ALA A 377 9.60 15.89 -3.96
CA ALA A 377 8.58 16.19 -4.95
C ALA A 377 7.80 14.94 -5.35
N ARG A 378 6.58 15.16 -5.83
CA ARG A 378 5.73 14.13 -6.45
C ARG A 378 5.28 14.60 -7.83
N PHE A 379 5.25 13.66 -8.74
CA PHE A 379 4.80 13.87 -10.11
C PHE A 379 3.76 12.81 -10.48
N ASP A 380 2.85 13.17 -11.37
CA ASP A 380 1.89 12.26 -11.98
C ASP A 380 2.26 11.99 -13.43
N ALA A 381 2.17 10.74 -13.86
CA ALA A 381 2.37 10.39 -15.27
C ALA A 381 1.29 11.06 -16.13
N VAL A 382 1.71 11.67 -17.22
CA VAL A 382 0.79 12.20 -18.24
C VAL A 382 0.61 11.13 -19.29
N PRO A 383 -0.63 10.68 -19.57
CA PRO A 383 -0.89 9.78 -20.69
C PRO A 383 -0.32 10.37 -21.98
N VAL A 384 0.35 9.55 -22.77
CA VAL A 384 0.72 9.91 -24.16
C VAL A 384 -0.53 9.64 -24.97
N ASP A 385 -1.10 10.69 -25.58
CA ASP A 385 -2.21 10.59 -26.52
C ASP A 385 -1.82 9.80 -27.77
#